data_50339cc0d9088990e84b49e61f26cf82
#
_entry.id   50339cc0d9088990e84b49e61f26cf82
#
_cell.length_a   1.000
_cell.length_b   1.000
_cell.length_c   1.000
_cell.angle_alpha   90.00
_cell.angle_beta   90.00
_cell.angle_gamma   90.00
#
_symmetry.space_group_name_H-M   'P 1'
#
loop_
_entity.id
_entity.type
_entity.pdbx_description
1 polymer ?
#
loop_
_entity_poly.entity_id
_entity_poly.type
_entity_poly.pdbx_seq_one_letter_code
_entity_poly.pdbx_strand_id
1 'polypeptide(L)'
;AAQRCVAVPFCLYGKGCYAIMEKAHQDIPWVPHAEISPEPCGPGVQRRVLAYSKDAMCVENTFEKGAVGALHSHPHTQITYIVSGRYRFTIGDETREVGPGDTLLKQNGVMHGCVCLEGGVMLDFFTHMREDFV
;
A
#
# COMPACT_ATOMS: atom_id res chain seq x y z
N ALA A 1 -26.48 -0.83 -6.85
CA ALA A 1 -26.21 -2.26 -6.83
C ALA A 1 -25.79 -2.65 -5.42
N ALA A 2 -26.55 -3.57 -4.83
CA ALA A 2 -26.40 -3.94 -3.43
C ALA A 2 -25.08 -4.66 -3.18
N GLN A 3 -24.32 -4.19 -2.20
CA GLN A 3 -23.21 -4.92 -1.62
C GLN A 3 -23.72 -6.25 -1.03
N ARG A 4 -23.23 -7.35 -1.55
CA ARG A 4 -23.48 -8.64 -0.93
C ARG A 4 -22.47 -8.81 0.20
N CYS A 5 -22.94 -8.65 1.43
CA CYS A 5 -22.26 -9.21 2.60
C CYS A 5 -22.25 -10.73 2.46
N VAL A 6 -21.11 -11.33 2.22
CA VAL A 6 -20.93 -12.77 2.32
C VAL A 6 -20.69 -13.07 3.80
N ALA A 7 -21.70 -13.63 4.46
CA ALA A 7 -21.58 -14.12 5.81
C ALA A 7 -20.71 -15.37 5.82
N VAL A 8 -19.60 -15.33 6.56
CA VAL A 8 -18.74 -16.50 6.81
C VAL A 8 -19.32 -17.28 7.99
N PRO A 9 -19.40 -18.61 7.94
CA PRO A 9 -20.01 -19.40 9.01
C PRO A 9 -19.18 -19.35 10.30
N PHE A 10 -19.90 -19.20 11.38
CA PHE A 10 -19.41 -19.18 12.75
C PHE A 10 -18.67 -20.49 13.07
N CYS A 11 -17.39 -20.43 13.36
CA CYS A 11 -16.63 -21.55 13.88
C CYS A 11 -16.66 -21.54 15.41
N LEU A 12 -17.43 -22.46 16.00
CA LEU A 12 -17.41 -22.76 17.41
C LEU A 12 -16.17 -23.63 17.69
N TYR A 13 -15.09 -23.05 18.17
CA TYR A 13 -14.15 -23.64 19.13
C TYR A 13 -13.03 -22.62 19.42
N GLY A 14 -12.89 -22.27 20.68
CA GLY A 14 -11.98 -21.26 21.18
C GLY A 14 -10.51 -21.56 20.95
N LYS A 15 -9.88 -20.58 20.33
CA LYS A 15 -8.54 -20.01 20.52
C LYS A 15 -8.38 -19.01 19.38
N GLY A 16 -8.23 -17.73 19.71
CA GLY A 16 -8.03 -16.56 18.87
C GLY A 16 -7.77 -16.77 17.37
N CYS A 17 -8.78 -17.03 16.59
CA CYS A 17 -8.75 -16.76 15.16
C CYS A 17 -8.93 -15.25 14.99
N TYR A 18 -7.83 -14.52 14.82
CA TYR A 18 -7.90 -13.23 14.17
C TYR A 18 -8.32 -13.53 12.73
N ALA A 19 -9.59 -13.36 12.43
CA ALA A 19 -10.05 -13.38 11.07
C ALA A 19 -9.32 -12.25 10.35
N ILE A 20 -8.38 -12.59 9.47
CA ILE A 20 -7.83 -11.65 8.50
C ILE A 20 -9.02 -11.26 7.66
N MET A 21 -9.53 -10.04 7.86
CA MET A 21 -10.61 -9.51 7.03
C MET A 21 -10.00 -9.20 5.66
N GLU A 22 -10.15 -10.14 4.72
CA GLU A 22 -9.80 -9.90 3.34
C GLU A 22 -10.55 -8.67 2.83
N LYS A 23 -9.87 -7.78 2.13
CA LYS A 23 -10.54 -6.65 1.49
C LYS A 23 -11.59 -7.20 0.53
N ALA A 24 -12.78 -6.61 0.58
CA ALA A 24 -13.95 -7.11 -0.15
C ALA A 24 -13.80 -7.10 -1.68
N HIS A 25 -12.75 -6.45 -2.22
CA HIS A 25 -12.53 -6.29 -3.65
C HIS A 25 -11.31 -7.07 -4.20
N GLN A 26 -10.82 -8.09 -3.47
CA GLN A 26 -9.83 -9.02 -4.02
C GLN A 26 -10.37 -9.69 -5.28
N ASP A 27 -9.54 -9.83 -6.30
CA ASP A 27 -9.87 -10.45 -7.59
C ASP A 27 -11.00 -9.75 -8.40
N ILE A 28 -11.38 -8.54 -8.00
CA ILE A 28 -12.36 -7.74 -8.73
C ILE A 28 -11.64 -6.98 -9.85
N PRO A 29 -12.04 -7.17 -11.13
CA PRO A 29 -11.34 -6.56 -12.26
C PRO A 29 -11.54 -5.04 -12.38
N TRP A 30 -12.61 -4.50 -11.81
CA TRP A 30 -12.94 -3.08 -11.85
C TRP A 30 -13.02 -2.52 -10.43
N VAL A 31 -12.06 -1.68 -10.07
CA VAL A 31 -11.97 -1.06 -8.74
C VAL A 31 -12.02 0.46 -8.91
N PRO A 32 -13.21 1.08 -8.84
CA PRO A 32 -13.33 2.51 -8.91
C PRO A 32 -12.70 3.18 -7.70
N HIS A 33 -11.82 4.15 -7.92
CA HIS A 33 -11.11 4.88 -6.86
C HIS A 33 -12.07 5.48 -5.81
N ALA A 34 -13.19 6.04 -6.27
CA ALA A 34 -14.16 6.69 -5.38
C ALA A 34 -14.86 5.72 -4.40
N GLU A 35 -14.83 4.42 -4.66
CA GLU A 35 -15.43 3.41 -3.80
C GLU A 35 -14.46 2.90 -2.72
N ILE A 36 -13.18 3.26 -2.81
CA ILE A 36 -12.16 2.84 -1.85
C ILE A 36 -11.89 3.97 -0.87
N SER A 37 -12.31 3.81 0.37
CA SER A 37 -12.02 4.76 1.43
C SER A 37 -10.54 4.71 1.82
N PRO A 38 -9.89 5.87 2.01
CA PRO A 38 -8.52 5.89 2.51
C PRO A 38 -8.47 5.44 3.97
N GLU A 39 -7.40 4.75 4.32
CA GLU A 39 -7.10 4.32 5.68
C GLU A 39 -5.84 5.05 6.16
N PRO A 40 -5.82 5.61 7.36
CA PRO A 40 -4.60 6.18 7.93
C PRO A 40 -3.57 5.05 8.16
N CYS A 41 -2.33 5.30 7.77
CA CYS A 41 -1.24 4.32 7.94
C CYS A 41 0.03 4.94 8.53
N GLY A 42 -0.14 6.02 9.27
CA GLY A 42 0.88 6.78 9.95
C GLY A 42 0.54 8.27 9.93
N PRO A 43 1.23 9.10 10.75
CA PRO A 43 1.00 10.54 10.77
C PRO A 43 1.21 11.16 9.38
N GLY A 44 0.17 11.80 8.84
CA GLY A 44 0.20 12.45 7.54
C GLY A 44 0.23 11.52 6.33
N VAL A 45 -0.04 10.23 6.51
CA VAL A 45 -0.07 9.25 5.41
C VAL A 45 -1.40 8.52 5.40
N GLN A 46 -2.00 8.44 4.23
CA GLN A 46 -3.21 7.66 3.99
C GLN A 46 -2.97 6.66 2.86
N ARG A 47 -3.59 5.51 2.97
CA ARG A 47 -3.47 4.40 2.03
C ARG A 47 -4.82 4.01 1.47
N ARG A 48 -4.84 3.74 0.16
CA ARG A 48 -5.92 2.98 -0.48
C ARG A 48 -5.34 1.74 -1.14
N VAL A 49 -5.82 0.57 -0.77
CA VAL A 49 -5.57 -0.65 -1.53
C VAL A 49 -6.51 -0.64 -2.72
N LEU A 50 -5.95 -0.49 -3.92
CA LEU A 50 -6.69 -0.47 -5.17
C LEU A 50 -6.88 -1.90 -5.71
N ALA A 51 -6.80 -2.11 -7.02
CA ALA A 51 -6.95 -3.44 -7.59
C ALA A 51 -5.84 -4.38 -7.10
N TYR A 52 -6.22 -5.59 -6.72
CA TYR A 52 -5.26 -6.61 -6.31
C TYR A 52 -5.81 -8.02 -6.46
N SER A 53 -4.87 -8.93 -6.59
CA SER A 53 -5.04 -10.37 -6.47
C SER A 53 -4.00 -10.91 -5.50
N LYS A 54 -4.00 -12.22 -5.29
CA LYS A 54 -2.94 -12.89 -4.52
C LYS A 54 -1.53 -12.58 -5.04
N ASP A 55 -1.38 -12.42 -6.35
CA ASP A 55 -0.07 -12.34 -7.02
C ASP A 55 0.42 -10.91 -7.27
N ALA A 56 -0.46 -9.91 -7.19
CA ALA A 56 -0.12 -8.52 -7.43
C ALA A 56 -1.08 -7.58 -6.72
N MET A 57 -0.56 -6.42 -6.30
CA MET A 57 -1.34 -5.42 -5.58
C MET A 57 -0.93 -4.02 -6.00
N CYS A 58 -1.93 -3.17 -6.27
CA CYS A 58 -1.75 -1.74 -6.49
C CYS A 58 -2.23 -0.98 -5.24
N VAL A 59 -1.38 -0.12 -4.72
CA VAL A 59 -1.66 0.70 -3.53
C VAL A 59 -1.39 2.15 -3.83
N GLU A 60 -2.32 3.02 -3.46
CA GLU A 60 -2.14 4.46 -3.50
C GLU A 60 -1.83 4.98 -2.10
N ASN A 61 -0.73 5.71 -1.96
CA ASN A 61 -0.36 6.38 -0.74
C ASN A 61 -0.38 7.90 -0.96
N THR A 62 -1.06 8.61 -0.08
CA THR A 62 -1.10 10.07 -0.06
C THR A 62 -0.31 10.55 1.15
N PHE A 63 0.65 11.45 0.90
CA PHE A 63 1.53 12.00 1.92
C PHE A 63 1.30 13.49 2.09
N GLU A 64 1.23 13.93 3.32
CA GLU A 64 1.36 15.36 3.67
C GLU A 64 2.84 15.74 3.75
N LYS A 65 3.13 17.02 3.51
CA LYS A 65 4.48 17.56 3.68
C LYS A 65 5.03 17.25 5.07
N GLY A 66 6.24 16.72 5.13
CA GLY A 66 6.93 16.33 6.36
C GLY A 66 6.60 14.93 6.85
N ALA A 67 5.61 14.26 6.27
CA ALA A 67 5.28 12.89 6.63
C ALA A 67 6.43 11.93 6.31
N VAL A 68 6.59 10.90 7.12
CA VAL A 68 7.68 9.93 7.04
C VAL A 68 7.11 8.56 6.73
N GLY A 69 7.62 7.94 5.67
CA GLY A 69 7.53 6.50 5.47
C GLY A 69 8.74 5.85 6.15
N ALA A 70 8.53 5.22 7.30
CA ALA A 70 9.62 4.67 8.11
C ALA A 70 10.45 3.65 7.33
N LEU A 71 11.76 3.60 7.63
CA LEU A 71 12.64 2.58 7.09
C LEU A 71 12.16 1.20 7.49
N HIS A 72 11.94 0.35 6.50
CA HIS A 72 11.47 -1.03 6.67
C HIS A 72 11.91 -1.89 5.50
N SER A 73 11.71 -3.18 5.62
CA SER A 73 11.92 -4.14 4.54
C SER A 73 10.78 -5.17 4.52
N HIS A 74 10.60 -5.79 3.38
CA HIS A 74 9.66 -6.88 3.17
C HIS A 74 10.13 -7.74 1.99
N PRO A 75 9.69 -9.01 1.89
CA PRO A 75 10.17 -9.92 0.84
C PRO A 75 9.61 -9.64 -0.55
N HIS A 76 8.64 -8.73 -0.65
CA HIS A 76 7.97 -8.38 -1.89
C HIS A 76 8.89 -7.58 -2.82
N THR A 77 8.73 -7.76 -4.13
CA THR A 77 9.19 -6.77 -5.09
C THR A 77 8.18 -5.63 -5.12
N GLN A 78 8.68 -4.42 -5.03
CA GLN A 78 7.85 -3.21 -5.03
C GLN A 78 8.37 -2.23 -6.07
N ILE A 79 7.46 -1.74 -6.93
CA ILE A 79 7.73 -0.60 -7.81
C ILE A 79 6.88 0.57 -7.30
N THR A 80 7.53 1.72 -7.10
CA THR A 80 6.85 2.96 -6.77
C THR A 80 6.87 3.89 -7.98
N TYR A 81 5.72 4.46 -8.30
CA TYR A 81 5.57 5.52 -9.30
C TYR A 81 5.12 6.81 -8.59
N ILE A 82 5.89 7.89 -8.76
CA ILE A 82 5.54 9.18 -8.17
C ILE A 82 4.54 9.89 -9.09
N VAL A 83 3.31 10.06 -8.58
CA VAL A 83 2.26 10.78 -9.31
C VAL A 83 2.40 12.29 -9.12
N SER A 84 2.58 12.70 -7.85
CA SER A 84 2.71 14.10 -7.47
C SER A 84 3.53 14.26 -6.19
N GLY A 85 3.99 15.48 -5.95
CA GLY A 85 4.82 15.77 -4.78
C GLY A 85 6.31 15.51 -5.03
N ARG A 86 7.09 15.70 -3.97
CA ARG A 86 8.52 15.42 -3.96
C ARG A 86 8.89 14.69 -2.68
N TYR A 87 9.81 13.75 -2.79
CA TYR A 87 10.18 12.87 -1.70
C TYR A 87 11.70 12.69 -1.66
N ARG A 88 12.23 12.56 -0.46
CA ARG A 88 13.59 12.06 -0.25
C ARG A 88 13.48 10.59 0.09
N PHE A 89 13.86 9.75 -0.86
CA PHE A 89 13.84 8.29 -0.70
C PHE A 89 15.20 7.76 -0.34
N THR A 90 15.20 6.80 0.59
CA THR A 90 16.36 5.96 0.90
C THR A 90 16.05 4.53 0.46
N ILE A 91 16.93 3.96 -0.34
CA ILE A 91 16.90 2.56 -0.77
C ILE A 91 18.31 1.98 -0.53
N GLY A 92 18.42 1.04 0.40
CA GLY A 92 19.72 0.54 0.82
C GLY A 92 20.61 1.67 1.34
N ASP A 93 21.77 1.85 0.72
CA ASP A 93 22.77 2.86 1.12
C ASP A 93 22.60 4.21 0.40
N GLU A 94 21.67 4.31 -0.54
CA GLU A 94 21.50 5.52 -1.34
C GLU A 94 20.26 6.30 -0.92
N THR A 95 20.40 7.62 -0.91
CA THR A 95 19.32 8.57 -0.68
C THR A 95 19.27 9.56 -1.84
N ARG A 96 18.09 9.72 -2.44
CA ARG A 96 17.86 10.65 -3.56
C ARG A 96 16.54 11.38 -3.41
N GLU A 97 16.44 12.56 -3.99
CA GLU A 97 15.16 13.22 -4.20
C GLU A 97 14.51 12.72 -5.50
N VAL A 98 13.20 12.50 -5.44
CA VAL A 98 12.38 12.06 -6.56
C VAL A 98 11.13 12.90 -6.66
N GLY A 99 10.60 13.02 -7.86
CA GLY A 99 9.40 13.79 -8.17
C GLY A 99 8.54 13.12 -9.23
N PRO A 100 7.50 13.83 -9.72
CA PRO A 100 6.51 13.25 -10.63
C PRO A 100 7.12 12.56 -11.84
N GLY A 101 6.66 11.34 -12.12
CA GLY A 101 7.14 10.51 -13.23
C GLY A 101 8.31 9.60 -12.88
N ASP A 102 9.00 9.82 -11.77
CA ASP A 102 10.08 8.95 -11.34
C ASP A 102 9.55 7.60 -10.86
N THR A 103 10.33 6.55 -11.09
CA THR A 103 10.04 5.21 -10.59
C THR A 103 11.18 4.68 -9.74
N LEU A 104 10.84 3.87 -8.77
CA LEU A 104 11.79 3.25 -7.85
C LEU A 104 11.52 1.75 -7.78
N LEU A 105 12.59 0.96 -7.81
CA LEU A 105 12.51 -0.49 -7.66
C LEU A 105 13.11 -0.89 -6.32
N LYS A 106 12.36 -1.67 -5.55
CA LYS A 106 12.76 -2.25 -4.28
C LYS A 106 12.51 -3.74 -4.32
N GLN A 107 13.54 -4.51 -4.07
CA GLN A 107 13.47 -5.97 -4.14
C GLN A 107 14.43 -6.62 -3.15
N ASN A 108 14.32 -7.92 -2.98
CA ASN A 108 15.25 -8.71 -2.15
C ASN A 108 15.33 -8.25 -0.69
N GLY A 109 14.24 -7.77 -0.11
CA GLY A 109 14.22 -7.34 1.28
C GLY A 109 15.06 -6.08 1.56
N VAL A 110 15.37 -5.27 0.56
CA VAL A 110 16.14 -4.04 0.76
C VAL A 110 15.43 -3.07 1.70
N MET A 111 16.18 -2.49 2.63
CA MET A 111 15.68 -1.44 3.51
C MET A 111 15.32 -0.20 2.69
N HIS A 112 14.15 0.34 2.88
CA HIS A 112 13.70 1.55 2.21
C HIS A 112 12.74 2.37 3.05
N GLY A 113 12.66 3.63 2.75
CA GLY A 113 11.76 4.59 3.38
C GLY A 113 11.87 5.95 2.72
N CYS A 114 11.07 6.89 3.17
CA CYS A 114 11.07 8.23 2.59
C CYS A 114 10.66 9.31 3.59
N VAL A 115 11.00 10.55 3.24
CA VAL A 115 10.46 11.77 3.84
C VAL A 115 9.77 12.56 2.73
N CYS A 116 8.54 12.97 2.98
CA CYS A 116 7.78 13.79 2.03
C CYS A 116 8.24 15.25 2.13
N LEU A 117 8.77 15.80 1.04
CA LEU A 117 9.24 17.19 0.97
C LEU A 117 8.13 18.13 0.48
N GLU A 118 7.33 17.68 -0.46
CA GLU A 118 6.13 18.35 -0.96
C GLU A 118 5.02 17.31 -1.02
N GLY A 119 3.87 17.62 -0.42
CA GLY A 119 2.73 16.70 -0.33
C GLY A 119 2.28 16.20 -1.70
N GLY A 120 1.88 14.96 -1.77
CA GLY A 120 1.45 14.35 -3.02
C GLY A 120 1.09 12.88 -2.89
N VAL A 121 1.05 12.23 -4.04
CA VAL A 121 0.55 10.86 -4.22
C VAL A 121 1.62 10.01 -4.88
N MET A 122 1.79 8.80 -4.39
CA MET A 122 2.55 7.76 -5.05
C MET A 122 1.72 6.49 -5.19
N LEU A 123 2.01 5.71 -6.23
CA LEU A 123 1.47 4.37 -6.43
C LEU A 123 2.56 3.36 -6.15
N ASP A 124 2.22 2.36 -5.36
CA ASP A 124 3.06 1.21 -5.09
C ASP A 124 2.45 -0.05 -5.69
N PHE A 125 3.25 -0.77 -6.44
CA PHE A 125 2.89 -2.04 -7.06
C PHE A 125 3.72 -3.13 -6.40
N PHE A 126 3.04 -4.12 -5.83
CA PHE A 126 3.69 -5.25 -5.16
C PHE A 126 3.48 -6.54 -5.95
N THR A 127 4.49 -7.36 -6.02
CA THR A 127 4.40 -8.76 -6.37
C THR A 127 5.05 -9.58 -5.24
N HIS A 128 4.35 -10.40 -4.60
CA HIS A 128 2.91 -10.68 -4.50
C HIS A 128 2.16 -9.63 -3.64
N MET A 129 0.90 -9.88 -3.29
CA MET A 129 0.14 -8.94 -2.46
C MET A 129 0.78 -8.77 -1.07
N ARG A 130 0.58 -7.60 -0.49
CA ARG A 130 0.88 -7.33 0.93
C ARG A 130 -0.27 -7.87 1.77
N GLU A 131 -0.08 -9.02 2.37
CA GLU A 131 -1.08 -9.68 3.22
C GLU A 131 -1.43 -8.86 4.45
N ASP A 132 -0.47 -8.06 4.94
CA ASP A 132 -0.63 -7.17 6.08
C ASP A 132 -1.47 -5.91 5.78
N PHE A 133 -1.85 -5.70 4.52
CA PHE A 133 -2.71 -4.57 4.12
C PHE A 133 -4.19 -4.97 3.99
N VAL A 134 -4.51 -6.23 4.07
CA VAL A 134 -5.86 -6.76 3.85
C VAL A 134 -6.34 -7.67 4.96
#